data_52ed22723cf06151d3c7448870a5774e
#
_entry.id   52ed22723cf06151d3c7448870a5774e
#
_cell.length_a   1.000
_cell.length_b   1.000
_cell.length_c   1.000
_cell.angle_alpha   90.00
_cell.angle_beta   90.00
_cell.angle_gamma   90.00
#
_symmetry.space_group_name_H-M   'P 1'
#
loop_
_entity.id
_entity.type
_entity.pdbx_description
1 polymer ?
#
loop_
_entity_poly.entity_id
_entity_poly.type
_entity_poly.pdbx_seq_one_letter_code
_entity_poly.pdbx_strand_id
1 'polypeptide(L)'
;MRDGMEKGAPVINRKQYMLICALAGLLILSGVLIFSTYSDLQNAEKQFEDTISYVKEQCTGYDNLNLATEAKSLMRMMENVQHLCSEIARDQKDNPGRVLDDAAMEEYLQDYTLSGILVLSAEGKILCGASQDGRTADPQIRAQMEKELSGSIVLKVAGHPEQVYAGRTEKEDSSYVDTAACARKDGDGVIVVYYRTTAEYVRNYSLSYQNCVQGYNPAVDGIIVVTRGDRIVASNDIS
;
A
#
# COMPACT_ATOMS: atom_id res chain seq x y z
N MET A 1 -60.98 67.84 39.67
CA MET A 1 -60.00 68.26 38.71
C MET A 1 -59.22 67.00 38.33
N ARG A 2 -59.52 66.39 37.20
CA ARG A 2 -58.77 65.29 36.60
C ARG A 2 -58.45 65.72 35.20
N ASP A 3 -57.25 66.21 35.00
CA ASP A 3 -56.71 66.43 33.65
C ASP A 3 -56.16 65.07 33.11
N GLY A 4 -56.92 64.51 32.22
CA GLY A 4 -56.48 63.32 31.45
C GLY A 4 -55.70 63.83 30.25
N MET A 5 -54.36 63.72 30.33
CA MET A 5 -53.51 63.82 29.15
C MET A 5 -53.63 62.62 28.29
N GLU A 6 -54.52 62.65 27.30
CA GLU A 6 -54.49 61.73 26.14
C GLU A 6 -53.28 62.12 25.31
N LYS A 7 -52.22 61.28 25.40
CA LYS A 7 -51.12 61.30 24.44
C LYS A 7 -51.60 60.75 23.13
N GLY A 8 -51.96 61.64 22.21
CA GLY A 8 -52.28 61.28 20.84
C GLY A 8 -51.18 60.44 20.22
N ALA A 9 -51.53 59.23 19.76
CA ALA A 9 -50.62 58.42 19.05
C ALA A 9 -50.11 59.14 17.78
N PRO A 10 -48.79 59.08 17.47
CA PRO A 10 -48.24 59.76 16.31
C PRO A 10 -48.89 59.28 15.03
N VAL A 11 -49.56 60.21 14.32
CA VAL A 11 -50.14 59.94 13.00
C VAL A 11 -49.00 59.77 12.00
N ILE A 12 -48.64 58.53 11.77
CA ILE A 12 -47.60 58.17 10.78
C ILE A 12 -48.09 58.54 9.37
N ASN A 13 -47.38 59.43 8.69
CA ASN A 13 -47.68 59.80 7.33
C ASN A 13 -47.49 58.60 6.37
N ARG A 14 -48.36 58.45 5.39
CA ARG A 14 -48.37 57.31 4.41
C ARG A 14 -46.96 57.05 3.80
N LYS A 15 -46.17 58.12 3.58
CA LYS A 15 -44.78 58.00 3.11
C LYS A 15 -43.85 57.39 4.17
N GLN A 16 -44.03 57.70 5.44
CA GLN A 16 -43.24 57.10 6.55
C GLN A 16 -43.61 55.64 6.75
N TYR A 17 -44.89 55.26 6.60
CA TYR A 17 -45.33 53.87 6.65
C TYR A 17 -44.72 53.04 5.52
N MET A 18 -44.72 53.57 4.26
CA MET A 18 -44.05 52.89 3.13
C MET A 18 -42.55 52.71 3.33
N LEU A 19 -41.88 53.73 3.92
CA LEU A 19 -40.45 53.64 4.20
C LEU A 19 -40.14 52.57 5.28
N ILE A 20 -40.94 52.51 6.33
CA ILE A 20 -40.79 51.50 7.39
C ILE A 20 -41.01 50.11 6.84
N CYS A 21 -42.04 49.91 6.01
CA CYS A 21 -42.31 48.62 5.36
C CYS A 21 -41.14 48.23 4.41
N ALA A 22 -40.59 49.16 3.65
CA ALA A 22 -39.47 48.89 2.78
C ALA A 22 -38.20 48.54 3.59
N LEU A 23 -37.88 49.24 4.68
CA LEU A 23 -36.77 48.90 5.58
C LEU A 23 -36.97 47.56 6.26
N ALA A 24 -38.18 47.26 6.75
CA ALA A 24 -38.48 45.95 7.33
C ALA A 24 -38.33 44.81 6.31
N GLY A 25 -38.80 45.03 5.07
CA GLY A 25 -38.61 44.08 3.99
C GLY A 25 -37.14 43.83 3.66
N LEU A 26 -36.31 44.90 3.65
CA LEU A 26 -34.88 44.82 3.41
C LEU A 26 -34.14 44.08 4.54
N LEU A 27 -34.55 44.28 5.80
CA LEU A 27 -34.01 43.54 6.96
C LEU A 27 -34.36 42.07 6.93
N ILE A 28 -35.60 41.74 6.54
CA ILE A 28 -36.01 40.33 6.40
C ILE A 28 -35.20 39.67 5.28
N LEU A 29 -35.08 40.33 4.12
CA LEU A 29 -34.33 39.80 2.99
C LEU A 29 -32.87 39.58 3.34
N SER A 30 -32.22 40.55 4.02
CA SER A 30 -30.83 40.37 4.47
C SER A 30 -30.68 39.28 5.50
N GLY A 31 -31.65 39.09 6.41
CA GLY A 31 -31.66 38.01 7.38
C GLY A 31 -31.77 36.65 6.71
N VAL A 32 -32.62 36.51 5.70
CA VAL A 32 -32.75 35.27 4.91
C VAL A 32 -31.47 34.94 4.15
N LEU A 33 -30.85 35.97 3.52
CA LEU A 33 -29.58 35.78 2.80
C LEU A 33 -28.45 35.35 3.74
N ILE A 34 -28.31 36.00 4.90
CA ILE A 34 -27.28 35.63 5.90
C ILE A 34 -27.53 34.19 6.40
N PHE A 35 -28.76 33.83 6.68
CA PHE A 35 -29.11 32.49 7.15
C PHE A 35 -28.83 31.43 6.07
N SER A 36 -29.20 31.71 4.81
CA SER A 36 -28.92 30.82 3.68
C SER A 36 -27.41 30.60 3.51
N THR A 37 -26.64 31.71 3.47
CA THR A 37 -25.17 31.63 3.34
C THR A 37 -24.52 30.87 4.48
N TYR A 38 -25.01 31.08 5.71
CA TYR A 38 -24.50 30.33 6.88
C TYR A 38 -24.82 28.85 6.80
N SER A 39 -26.05 28.51 6.39
CA SER A 39 -26.47 27.12 6.18
C SER A 39 -25.66 26.44 5.07
N ASP A 40 -25.43 27.15 3.96
CA ASP A 40 -24.63 26.64 2.84
C ASP A 40 -23.17 26.41 3.25
N LEU A 41 -22.60 27.30 4.06
CA LEU A 41 -21.25 27.16 4.60
C LEU A 41 -21.15 25.93 5.54
N GLN A 42 -22.10 25.74 6.45
CA GLN A 42 -22.13 24.56 7.32
C GLN A 42 -22.28 23.25 6.53
N ASN A 43 -23.12 23.27 5.50
CA ASN A 43 -23.28 22.09 4.64
C ASN A 43 -22.01 21.78 3.86
N ALA A 44 -21.32 22.81 3.34
CA ALA A 44 -20.05 22.65 2.66
C ALA A 44 -18.97 22.09 3.61
N GLU A 45 -18.83 22.66 4.82
CA GLU A 45 -17.89 22.18 5.83
C GLU A 45 -18.12 20.71 6.17
N LYS A 46 -19.38 20.32 6.41
CA LYS A 46 -19.73 18.94 6.66
C LYS A 46 -19.38 18.02 5.47
N GLN A 47 -19.66 18.46 4.23
CA GLN A 47 -19.30 17.68 3.04
C GLN A 47 -17.78 17.50 2.90
N PHE A 48 -16.99 18.50 3.26
CA PHE A 48 -15.52 18.39 3.29
C PHE A 48 -15.06 17.39 4.35
N GLU A 49 -15.60 17.46 5.56
CA GLU A 49 -15.26 16.51 6.63
C GLU A 49 -15.64 15.09 6.26
N ASP A 50 -16.83 14.87 5.70
CA ASP A 50 -17.29 13.56 5.23
C ASP A 50 -16.38 13.03 4.11
N THR A 51 -15.95 13.90 3.18
CA THR A 51 -15.02 13.56 2.10
C THR A 51 -13.64 13.15 2.64
N ILE A 52 -13.07 13.95 3.54
CA ILE A 52 -11.78 13.66 4.17
C ILE A 52 -11.85 12.32 4.92
N SER A 53 -12.91 12.12 5.69
CA SER A 53 -13.13 10.90 6.46
C SER A 53 -13.22 9.68 5.54
N TYR A 54 -13.99 9.76 4.45
CA TYR A 54 -14.11 8.71 3.46
C TYR A 54 -12.77 8.37 2.80
N VAL A 55 -12.05 9.37 2.29
CA VAL A 55 -10.74 9.14 1.64
C VAL A 55 -9.75 8.52 2.61
N LYS A 56 -9.72 9.01 3.86
CA LYS A 56 -8.85 8.46 4.91
C LYS A 56 -9.17 7.00 5.21
N GLU A 57 -10.46 6.64 5.31
CA GLU A 57 -10.91 5.27 5.54
C GLU A 57 -10.52 4.36 4.36
N GLN A 58 -10.71 4.81 3.12
CA GLN A 58 -10.30 4.07 1.93
C GLN A 58 -8.79 3.86 1.88
N CYS A 59 -7.98 4.89 2.13
CA CYS A 59 -6.52 4.78 2.16
C CYS A 59 -6.06 3.79 3.26
N THR A 60 -6.67 3.84 4.44
CA THR A 60 -6.38 2.89 5.53
C THR A 60 -6.78 1.47 5.16
N GLY A 61 -7.92 1.30 4.49
CA GLY A 61 -8.38 0.01 3.96
C GLY A 61 -7.39 -0.57 2.96
N TYR A 62 -6.87 0.25 2.05
CA TYR A 62 -5.87 -0.18 1.06
C TYR A 62 -4.55 -0.56 1.70
N ASP A 63 -4.07 0.20 2.69
CA ASP A 63 -2.87 -0.18 3.45
C ASP A 63 -3.02 -1.54 4.13
N ASN A 64 -4.15 -1.77 4.78
CA ASN A 64 -4.43 -3.05 5.44
C ASN A 64 -4.50 -4.22 4.45
N LEU A 65 -5.12 -4.03 3.28
CA LEU A 65 -5.20 -5.05 2.24
C LEU A 65 -3.84 -5.35 1.62
N ASN A 66 -3.02 -4.32 1.37
CA ASN A 66 -1.66 -4.49 0.86
C ASN A 66 -0.78 -5.24 1.87
N LEU A 67 -0.84 -4.89 3.16
CA LEU A 67 -0.13 -5.59 4.23
C LEU A 67 -0.58 -7.06 4.35
N ALA A 68 -1.88 -7.33 4.28
CA ALA A 68 -2.40 -8.69 4.33
C ALA A 68 -1.94 -9.52 3.12
N THR A 69 -1.89 -8.91 1.93
CA THR A 69 -1.41 -9.54 0.70
C THR A 69 0.09 -9.86 0.79
N GLU A 70 0.87 -8.92 1.31
CA GLU A 70 2.29 -9.12 1.57
C GLU A 70 2.53 -10.27 2.56
N ALA A 71 1.87 -10.23 3.72
CA ALA A 71 1.97 -11.28 4.74
C ALA A 71 1.64 -12.66 4.16
N LYS A 72 0.56 -12.77 3.38
CA LYS A 72 0.17 -14.01 2.71
C LYS A 72 1.22 -14.49 1.71
N SER A 73 1.83 -13.58 0.94
CA SER A 73 2.90 -13.91 0.00
C SER A 73 4.13 -14.43 0.74
N LEU A 74 4.57 -13.74 1.80
CA LEU A 74 5.71 -14.15 2.60
C LEU A 74 5.49 -15.49 3.31
N MET A 75 4.29 -15.74 3.84
CA MET A 75 3.93 -17.04 4.43
C MET A 75 4.04 -18.18 3.40
N ARG A 76 3.51 -17.98 2.20
CA ARG A 76 3.64 -18.96 1.11
C ARG A 76 5.10 -19.22 0.74
N MET A 77 5.93 -18.16 0.72
CA MET A 77 7.38 -18.31 0.45
C MET A 77 8.07 -19.12 1.56
N MET A 78 7.70 -18.91 2.83
CA MET A 78 8.22 -19.71 3.95
C MET A 78 7.84 -21.18 3.82
N GLU A 79 6.58 -21.47 3.51
CA GLU A 79 6.10 -22.84 3.30
C GLU A 79 6.84 -23.50 2.13
N ASN A 80 6.98 -22.79 1.01
CA ASN A 80 7.68 -23.31 -0.17
C ASN A 80 9.14 -23.66 0.14
N VAL A 81 9.90 -22.78 0.82
CA VAL A 81 11.31 -23.04 1.12
C VAL A 81 11.47 -24.19 2.11
N GLN A 82 10.60 -24.31 3.13
CA GLN A 82 10.64 -25.44 4.08
C GLN A 82 10.33 -26.78 3.40
N HIS A 83 9.33 -26.77 2.53
CA HIS A 83 8.96 -27.96 1.77
C HIS A 83 10.09 -28.38 0.83
N LEU A 84 10.65 -27.45 0.08
CA LEU A 84 11.78 -27.67 -0.81
C LEU A 84 13.02 -28.19 -0.07
N CYS A 85 13.39 -27.59 1.08
CA CYS A 85 14.48 -28.09 1.93
C CYS A 85 14.29 -29.55 2.36
N SER A 86 13.04 -29.90 2.68
CA SER A 86 12.71 -31.26 3.13
C SER A 86 12.72 -32.25 1.97
N GLU A 87 12.29 -31.83 0.79
CA GLU A 87 12.28 -32.62 -0.44
C GLU A 87 13.70 -32.90 -0.93
N ILE A 88 14.55 -31.87 -1.03
CA ILE A 88 15.96 -32.02 -1.38
C ILE A 88 16.67 -32.98 -0.43
N ALA A 89 16.46 -32.81 0.88
CA ALA A 89 17.09 -33.71 1.86
C ALA A 89 16.62 -35.17 1.75
N ARG A 90 15.33 -35.40 1.43
CA ARG A 90 14.79 -36.72 1.17
C ARG A 90 15.41 -37.31 -0.09
N ASP A 91 15.44 -36.54 -1.20
CA ASP A 91 15.97 -37.00 -2.47
C ASP A 91 17.46 -37.33 -2.39
N GLN A 92 18.23 -36.55 -1.65
CA GLN A 92 19.66 -36.83 -1.38
C GLN A 92 19.85 -38.11 -0.54
N LYS A 93 18.95 -38.38 0.40
CA LYS A 93 18.96 -39.59 1.22
C LYS A 93 18.59 -40.81 0.40
N ASP A 94 17.55 -40.70 -0.44
CA ASP A 94 17.03 -41.83 -1.27
C ASP A 94 17.94 -42.10 -2.46
N ASN A 95 18.64 -41.10 -2.97
CA ASN A 95 19.56 -41.15 -4.10
C ASN A 95 20.92 -40.50 -3.77
N PRO A 96 21.80 -41.16 -2.97
CA PRO A 96 23.05 -40.55 -2.53
C PRO A 96 24.05 -40.20 -3.64
N GLY A 97 23.83 -40.64 -4.86
CA GLY A 97 24.65 -40.31 -6.04
C GLY A 97 24.10 -39.20 -6.91
N ARG A 98 22.93 -38.65 -6.59
CA ARG A 98 22.35 -37.52 -7.33
C ARG A 98 23.14 -36.26 -7.03
N VAL A 99 23.70 -35.64 -8.07
CA VAL A 99 24.38 -34.35 -7.93
C VAL A 99 23.36 -33.24 -7.78
N LEU A 100 23.55 -32.40 -6.80
CA LEU A 100 22.75 -31.18 -6.62
C LEU A 100 23.40 -30.09 -7.46
N ASP A 101 22.91 -29.92 -8.68
CA ASP A 101 23.40 -28.94 -9.67
C ASP A 101 22.29 -28.02 -10.19
N ASP A 102 22.61 -27.13 -11.13
CA ASP A 102 21.66 -26.19 -11.71
C ASP A 102 20.50 -26.89 -12.39
N ALA A 103 20.73 -28.05 -13.05
CA ALA A 103 19.70 -28.82 -13.71
C ALA A 103 18.69 -29.43 -12.71
N ALA A 104 19.19 -29.92 -11.57
CA ALA A 104 18.33 -30.38 -10.49
C ALA A 104 17.47 -29.22 -9.91
N MET A 105 18.02 -28.01 -9.85
CA MET A 105 17.25 -26.83 -9.40
C MET A 105 16.19 -26.42 -10.42
N GLU A 106 16.43 -26.60 -11.73
CA GLU A 106 15.42 -26.36 -12.76
C GLU A 106 14.23 -27.32 -12.62
N GLU A 107 14.47 -28.59 -12.28
CA GLU A 107 13.40 -29.59 -12.04
C GLU A 107 12.54 -29.13 -10.86
N TYR A 108 13.14 -28.81 -9.71
CA TYR A 108 12.39 -28.29 -8.55
C TYR A 108 11.66 -26.98 -8.85
N LEU A 109 12.26 -26.08 -9.64
CA LEU A 109 11.63 -24.80 -9.97
C LEU A 109 10.33 -24.97 -10.76
N GLN A 110 10.19 -26.04 -11.55
CA GLN A 110 8.97 -26.33 -12.30
C GLN A 110 7.79 -26.73 -11.40
N ASP A 111 8.07 -27.35 -10.25
CA ASP A 111 7.05 -27.83 -9.31
C ASP A 111 6.54 -26.70 -8.37
N TYR A 112 7.28 -25.60 -8.31
CA TYR A 112 6.98 -24.48 -7.43
C TYR A 112 6.69 -23.20 -8.23
N THR A 113 5.73 -22.41 -7.76
CA THR A 113 5.45 -21.09 -8.33
C THR A 113 6.45 -20.05 -7.77
N LEU A 114 7.71 -20.14 -8.22
CA LEU A 114 8.83 -19.31 -7.79
C LEU A 114 9.49 -18.65 -8.99
N SER A 115 10.15 -17.51 -8.79
CA SER A 115 10.99 -16.89 -9.83
C SER A 115 12.40 -17.47 -9.84
N GLY A 116 12.84 -18.07 -8.73
CA GLY A 116 14.10 -18.77 -8.68
C GLY A 116 14.41 -19.43 -7.33
N ILE A 117 15.39 -20.32 -7.39
CA ILE A 117 15.94 -21.09 -6.27
C ILE A 117 17.45 -20.95 -6.30
N LEU A 118 18.06 -20.73 -5.15
CA LEU A 118 19.52 -20.71 -4.96
C LEU A 118 19.90 -21.62 -3.80
N VAL A 119 20.94 -22.40 -3.96
CA VAL A 119 21.58 -23.17 -2.90
C VAL A 119 22.91 -22.51 -2.61
N LEU A 120 23.09 -22.06 -1.37
CA LEU A 120 24.27 -21.31 -0.92
C LEU A 120 25.09 -22.15 0.05
N SER A 121 26.41 -21.97 0.03
CA SER A 121 27.26 -22.40 1.14
C SER A 121 27.03 -21.56 2.39
N ALA A 122 27.58 -21.94 3.52
CA ALA A 122 27.51 -21.17 4.75
C ALA A 122 28.14 -19.76 4.64
N GLU A 123 29.11 -19.59 3.73
CA GLU A 123 29.78 -18.32 3.42
C GLU A 123 29.02 -17.45 2.41
N GLY A 124 27.91 -17.96 1.84
CA GLY A 124 27.08 -17.24 0.89
C GLY A 124 27.48 -17.41 -0.59
N LYS A 125 28.36 -18.39 -0.89
CA LYS A 125 28.69 -18.72 -2.27
C LYS A 125 27.56 -19.56 -2.91
N ILE A 126 27.14 -19.22 -4.11
CA ILE A 126 26.16 -19.99 -4.85
C ILE A 126 26.75 -21.32 -5.30
N LEU A 127 26.24 -22.43 -4.77
CA LEU A 127 26.63 -23.78 -5.16
C LEU A 127 25.92 -24.20 -6.45
N CYS A 128 24.59 -24.02 -6.47
CA CYS A 128 23.76 -24.22 -7.64
C CYS A 128 22.50 -23.36 -7.54
N GLY A 129 21.75 -23.23 -8.65
CA GLY A 129 20.52 -22.45 -8.66
C GLY A 129 19.86 -22.42 -10.03
N ALA A 130 18.56 -22.13 -10.03
CA ALA A 130 17.78 -21.95 -11.24
C ALA A 130 16.89 -20.71 -11.11
N SER A 131 16.59 -20.07 -12.23
CA SER A 131 15.62 -18.98 -12.32
C SER A 131 14.80 -19.06 -13.60
N GLN A 132 13.52 -18.66 -13.54
CA GLN A 132 12.64 -18.64 -14.70
C GLN A 132 13.15 -17.78 -15.86
N ASP A 133 13.90 -16.73 -15.56
CA ASP A 133 14.49 -15.81 -16.52
C ASP A 133 15.92 -16.22 -16.98
N GLY A 134 16.42 -17.37 -16.53
CA GLY A 134 17.74 -17.88 -16.86
C GLY A 134 18.92 -17.08 -16.27
N ARG A 135 18.68 -16.07 -15.45
CA ARG A 135 19.73 -15.18 -14.92
C ARG A 135 20.75 -15.90 -14.03
N THR A 136 20.33 -16.95 -13.34
CA THR A 136 21.24 -17.72 -12.48
C THR A 136 22.30 -18.49 -13.28
N ALA A 137 22.10 -18.69 -14.58
CA ALA A 137 23.09 -19.28 -15.48
C ALA A 137 24.17 -18.29 -15.95
N ASP A 138 23.91 -16.96 -15.83
CA ASP A 138 24.88 -15.94 -16.20
C ASP A 138 25.94 -15.75 -15.07
N PRO A 139 27.24 -15.99 -15.34
CA PRO A 139 28.27 -15.89 -14.32
C PRO A 139 28.43 -14.49 -13.71
N GLN A 140 28.16 -13.41 -14.47
CA GLN A 140 28.27 -12.05 -13.98
C GLN A 140 27.13 -11.71 -13.01
N ILE A 141 25.90 -12.13 -13.37
CA ILE A 141 24.74 -11.95 -12.51
C ILE A 141 24.88 -12.79 -11.25
N ARG A 142 25.38 -14.03 -11.37
CA ARG A 142 25.65 -14.91 -10.23
C ARG A 142 26.65 -14.27 -9.26
N ALA A 143 27.75 -13.73 -9.76
CA ALA A 143 28.75 -13.03 -8.93
C ALA A 143 28.17 -11.78 -8.23
N GLN A 144 27.29 -11.05 -8.90
CA GLN A 144 26.57 -9.93 -8.29
C GLN A 144 25.61 -10.40 -7.18
N MET A 145 24.83 -11.44 -7.43
CA MET A 145 23.96 -12.05 -6.42
C MET A 145 24.75 -12.54 -5.19
N GLU A 146 25.87 -13.22 -5.40
CA GLU A 146 26.76 -13.63 -4.31
C GLU A 146 27.23 -12.44 -3.46
N LYS A 147 27.59 -11.34 -4.10
CA LYS A 147 27.99 -10.11 -3.41
C LYS A 147 26.86 -9.50 -2.59
N GLU A 148 25.65 -9.48 -3.14
CA GLU A 148 24.45 -8.96 -2.45
C GLU A 148 24.04 -9.85 -1.28
N LEU A 149 24.16 -11.17 -1.43
CA LEU A 149 23.81 -12.15 -0.40
C LEU A 149 24.90 -12.28 0.68
N SER A 150 26.15 -11.99 0.34
CA SER A 150 27.28 -12.04 1.29
C SER A 150 27.06 -11.09 2.45
N GLY A 151 27.03 -11.62 3.67
CA GLY A 151 26.76 -10.83 4.88
C GLY A 151 25.30 -10.46 5.10
N SER A 152 24.38 -10.91 4.23
CA SER A 152 22.96 -10.66 4.42
C SER A 152 22.37 -11.48 5.59
N ILE A 153 21.23 -11.01 6.09
CA ILE A 153 20.50 -11.71 7.16
C ILE A 153 20.07 -13.12 6.75
N VAL A 154 19.91 -13.35 5.44
CA VAL A 154 19.55 -14.66 4.85
C VAL A 154 20.54 -15.77 5.26
N LEU A 155 21.83 -15.46 5.34
CA LEU A 155 22.85 -16.44 5.73
C LEU A 155 22.82 -16.81 7.22
N LYS A 156 22.22 -15.99 8.07
CA LYS A 156 22.14 -16.27 9.51
C LYS A 156 21.33 -17.52 9.81
N VAL A 157 20.39 -17.91 8.94
CA VAL A 157 19.60 -19.13 9.12
C VAL A 157 20.44 -20.42 9.02
N ALA A 158 21.63 -20.39 8.42
CA ALA A 158 22.52 -21.55 8.34
C ALA A 158 22.86 -22.12 9.72
N GLY A 159 23.01 -21.24 10.73
CA GLY A 159 23.25 -21.63 12.13
C GLY A 159 21.98 -21.94 12.95
N HIS A 160 20.79 -21.83 12.34
CA HIS A 160 19.51 -21.94 13.03
C HIS A 160 18.53 -22.78 12.19
N PRO A 161 18.68 -24.10 12.14
CA PRO A 161 17.91 -24.99 11.25
C PRO A 161 16.40 -24.99 11.55
N GLU A 162 16.00 -24.53 12.71
CA GLU A 162 14.59 -24.36 13.12
C GLU A 162 13.96 -23.05 12.63
N GLN A 163 14.79 -22.11 12.13
CA GLN A 163 14.33 -20.79 11.73
C GLN A 163 14.19 -20.70 10.21
N VAL A 164 13.23 -19.88 9.79
CA VAL A 164 13.03 -19.51 8.39
C VAL A 164 13.05 -17.99 8.31
N TYR A 165 13.84 -17.47 7.40
CA TYR A 165 13.78 -16.06 7.03
C TYR A 165 12.73 -15.85 5.96
N ALA A 166 11.96 -14.77 6.04
CA ALA A 166 11.18 -14.24 4.92
C ALA A 166 11.19 -12.72 4.97
N GLY A 167 11.22 -12.09 3.80
CA GLY A 167 11.21 -10.64 3.69
C GLY A 167 10.96 -10.16 2.28
N ARG A 168 10.47 -8.93 2.18
CA ARG A 168 10.25 -8.23 0.92
C ARG A 168 11.32 -7.16 0.73
N THR A 169 11.85 -7.05 -0.47
CA THR A 169 12.72 -5.96 -0.90
C THR A 169 12.04 -5.20 -2.02
N GLU A 170 11.68 -3.95 -1.76
CA GLU A 170 11.13 -3.05 -2.77
C GLU A 170 12.26 -2.37 -3.54
N LYS A 171 12.02 -2.12 -4.83
CA LYS A 171 12.92 -1.40 -5.73
C LYS A 171 12.36 -0.02 -6.07
N GLU A 172 13.21 0.85 -6.59
CA GLU A 172 12.85 2.24 -6.95
C GLU A 172 11.74 2.32 -8.01
N ASP A 173 11.61 1.31 -8.87
CA ASP A 173 10.56 1.20 -9.90
C ASP A 173 9.23 0.65 -9.36
N SER A 174 9.10 0.48 -8.05
CA SER A 174 7.97 -0.13 -7.35
C SER A 174 7.83 -1.64 -7.58
N SER A 175 8.74 -2.31 -8.30
CA SER A 175 8.83 -3.76 -8.30
C SER A 175 9.32 -4.26 -6.94
N TYR A 176 9.02 -5.51 -6.62
CA TYR A 176 9.54 -6.08 -5.38
C TYR A 176 9.93 -7.56 -5.54
N VAL A 177 10.75 -8.02 -4.62
CA VAL A 177 11.18 -9.41 -4.53
C VAL A 177 10.85 -9.91 -3.12
N ASP A 178 9.97 -10.91 -3.06
CA ASP A 178 9.73 -11.68 -1.86
C ASP A 178 10.77 -12.81 -1.79
N THR A 179 11.48 -12.90 -0.69
CA THR A 179 12.56 -13.87 -0.48
C THR A 179 12.28 -14.66 0.78
N ALA A 180 12.48 -15.97 0.72
CA ALA A 180 12.53 -16.80 1.92
C ALA A 180 13.76 -17.71 1.89
N ALA A 181 14.25 -18.07 3.08
CA ALA A 181 15.44 -18.89 3.23
C ALA A 181 15.34 -19.81 4.45
N CYS A 182 15.87 -21.02 4.32
CA CYS A 182 16.05 -21.95 5.44
C CYS A 182 17.43 -22.62 5.38
N ALA A 183 17.90 -23.14 6.52
CA ALA A 183 19.09 -23.95 6.55
C ALA A 183 18.90 -25.25 5.75
N ARG A 184 19.92 -25.70 5.05
CA ARG A 184 19.94 -27.00 4.39
C ARG A 184 19.82 -28.12 5.41
N LYS A 185 19.08 -29.17 5.05
CA LYS A 185 18.93 -30.38 5.89
C LYS A 185 19.82 -31.52 5.43
N ASP A 186 20.40 -31.40 4.22
CA ASP A 186 21.28 -32.38 3.59
C ASP A 186 22.77 -32.02 3.70
N GLY A 187 23.10 -30.86 4.27
CA GLY A 187 24.45 -30.37 4.43
C GLY A 187 24.51 -28.95 4.97
N ASP A 188 25.69 -28.39 5.00
CA ASP A 188 25.90 -27.00 5.42
C ASP A 188 25.42 -26.00 4.36
N GLY A 189 24.87 -24.85 4.83
CA GLY A 189 24.46 -23.75 3.98
C GLY A 189 22.97 -23.45 4.03
N VAL A 190 22.49 -22.75 3.02
CA VAL A 190 21.13 -22.18 2.99
C VAL A 190 20.48 -22.44 1.64
N ILE A 191 19.20 -22.77 1.62
CA ILE A 191 18.35 -22.71 0.43
C ILE A 191 17.57 -21.42 0.47
N VAL A 192 17.64 -20.68 -0.62
CA VAL A 192 16.96 -19.40 -0.82
C VAL A 192 15.97 -19.55 -1.97
N VAL A 193 14.74 -19.18 -1.76
CA VAL A 193 13.73 -19.05 -2.80
C VAL A 193 13.30 -17.61 -2.94
N TYR A 194 12.99 -17.18 -4.14
CA TYR A 194 12.50 -15.85 -4.37
C TYR A 194 11.39 -15.80 -5.41
N TYR A 195 10.51 -14.81 -5.24
CA TYR A 195 9.45 -14.48 -6.18
C TYR A 195 9.53 -13.01 -6.54
N ARG A 196 9.61 -12.71 -7.83
CA ARG A 196 9.74 -11.34 -8.34
C ARG A 196 8.40 -10.86 -8.85
N THR A 197 7.94 -9.72 -8.34
CA THR A 197 6.77 -9.03 -8.83
C THR A 197 7.21 -7.81 -9.62
N THR A 198 6.79 -7.72 -10.89
CA THR A 198 7.17 -6.64 -11.79
C THR A 198 6.45 -5.33 -11.45
N ALA A 199 7.07 -4.20 -11.79
CA ALA A 199 6.46 -2.89 -11.64
C ALA A 199 5.13 -2.75 -12.42
N GLU A 200 5.01 -3.40 -13.56
CA GLU A 200 3.77 -3.44 -14.36
C GLU A 200 2.64 -4.13 -13.59
N TYR A 201 2.93 -5.30 -12.99
CA TYR A 201 1.95 -5.99 -12.16
C TYR A 201 1.51 -5.14 -10.97
N VAL A 202 2.46 -4.51 -10.28
CA VAL A 202 2.17 -3.63 -9.15
C VAL A 202 1.25 -2.49 -9.58
N ARG A 203 1.55 -1.80 -10.68
CA ARG A 203 0.71 -0.71 -11.19
C ARG A 203 -0.71 -1.15 -11.55
N ASN A 204 -0.87 -2.35 -12.09
CA ASN A 204 -2.15 -2.84 -12.58
C ASN A 204 -3.02 -3.47 -11.50
N TYR A 205 -2.43 -4.06 -10.48
CA TYR A 205 -3.13 -4.91 -9.52
C TYR A 205 -2.99 -4.47 -8.06
N SER A 206 -2.00 -3.64 -7.71
CA SER A 206 -1.91 -3.12 -6.35
C SER A 206 -2.91 -1.99 -6.13
N LEU A 207 -3.52 -2.01 -4.97
CA LEU A 207 -4.35 -0.90 -4.52
C LEU A 207 -3.47 0.30 -4.20
N SER A 208 -3.66 1.39 -4.93
CA SER A 208 -2.91 2.63 -4.76
C SER A 208 -3.81 3.75 -4.24
N TYR A 209 -3.22 4.69 -3.53
CA TYR A 209 -3.94 5.90 -3.10
C TYR A 209 -4.48 6.70 -4.29
N GLN A 210 -3.79 6.63 -5.44
CA GLN A 210 -4.26 7.27 -6.67
C GLN A 210 -5.60 6.70 -7.13
N ASN A 211 -5.80 5.37 -7.02
CA ASN A 211 -7.08 4.73 -7.35
C ASN A 211 -8.21 5.20 -6.41
N CYS A 212 -7.89 5.45 -5.14
CA CYS A 212 -8.82 6.01 -4.16
C CYS A 212 -9.35 7.38 -4.58
N VAL A 213 -8.44 8.22 -5.09
CA VAL A 213 -8.72 9.63 -5.38
C VAL A 213 -9.33 9.82 -6.78
N GLN A 214 -8.87 9.07 -7.78
CA GLN A 214 -9.35 9.17 -9.17
C GLN A 214 -10.82 8.78 -9.34
N GLY A 215 -11.33 7.84 -8.52
CA GLY A 215 -12.73 7.43 -8.55
C GLY A 215 -13.67 8.36 -7.79
N TYR A 216 -13.14 9.34 -7.07
CA TYR A 216 -13.92 10.23 -6.23
C TYR A 216 -14.13 11.58 -6.91
N ASN A 217 -15.41 11.91 -7.15
CA ASN A 217 -15.81 13.23 -7.61
C ASN A 217 -16.39 13.97 -6.42
N PRO A 218 -15.69 14.92 -5.80
CA PRO A 218 -16.23 15.67 -4.67
C PRO A 218 -17.47 16.45 -5.13
N ALA A 219 -18.52 16.43 -4.30
CA ALA A 219 -19.75 17.20 -4.57
C ALA A 219 -19.50 18.72 -4.59
N VAL A 220 -18.34 19.15 -4.18
CA VAL A 220 -17.86 20.53 -4.18
C VAL A 220 -16.60 20.59 -5.05
N ASP A 221 -16.49 21.62 -5.90
CA ASP A 221 -15.28 21.89 -6.68
C ASP A 221 -14.08 22.01 -5.74
N GLY A 222 -13.16 21.05 -5.84
CA GLY A 222 -12.00 21.00 -4.96
C GLY A 222 -10.96 19.99 -5.41
N ILE A 223 -9.74 20.19 -4.94
CA ILE A 223 -8.61 19.28 -5.17
C ILE A 223 -8.43 18.44 -3.90
N ILE A 224 -8.41 17.12 -4.07
CA ILE A 224 -8.06 16.16 -3.02
C ILE A 224 -6.59 15.79 -3.20
N VAL A 225 -5.81 16.00 -2.16
CA VAL A 225 -4.40 15.63 -2.10
C VAL A 225 -4.19 14.70 -0.91
N VAL A 226 -3.64 13.51 -1.17
CA VAL A 226 -3.23 12.57 -0.13
C VAL A 226 -1.73 12.72 0.07
N THR A 227 -1.32 12.94 1.32
CA THR A 227 0.09 13.06 1.70
C THR A 227 0.51 11.96 2.66
N ARG A 228 1.77 11.55 2.57
CA ARG A 228 2.42 10.66 3.53
C ARG A 228 3.67 11.36 4.05
N GLY A 229 3.54 11.94 5.25
CA GLY A 229 4.52 12.91 5.75
C GLY A 229 4.52 14.18 4.90
N ASP A 230 5.66 14.54 4.33
CA ASP A 230 5.90 15.69 3.46
C ASP A 230 5.75 15.41 1.96
N ARG A 231 5.42 14.19 1.58
CA ARG A 231 5.31 13.77 0.17
C ARG A 231 3.85 13.64 -0.25
N ILE A 232 3.50 14.20 -1.40
CA ILE A 232 2.22 13.94 -2.07
C ILE A 232 2.29 12.52 -2.66
N VAL A 233 1.34 11.67 -2.32
CA VAL A 233 1.24 10.28 -2.80
C VAL A 233 0.08 10.07 -3.75
N ALA A 234 -0.93 10.94 -3.75
CA ALA A 234 -2.02 10.93 -4.72
C ALA A 234 -2.70 12.31 -4.81
N SER A 235 -3.28 12.61 -5.97
CA SER A 235 -4.12 13.79 -6.20
C SER A 235 -5.16 13.51 -7.27
N ASN A 236 -6.36 14.12 -7.16
CA ASN A 236 -7.35 14.12 -8.23
C ASN A 236 -7.10 15.23 -9.26
N ASP A 237 -6.15 16.11 -9.01
CA ASP A 237 -5.67 17.08 -9.99
C ASP A 237 -4.66 16.39 -10.92
N ILE A 238 -5.06 16.27 -12.21
CA ILE A 238 -4.29 15.59 -13.28
C ILE A 238 -3.52 16.60 -14.14
N SER A 239 -3.49 17.88 -13.74
CA SER A 239 -2.78 18.92 -14.49
C SER A 239 -1.26 18.86 -14.36
#